data_bc7538030ee1536d070782ef8b2ff568
#
_entry.id   bc7538030ee1536d070782ef8b2ff568
#
_cell.length_a   1.000
_cell.length_b   1.000
_cell.length_c   1.000
_cell.angle_alpha   90.00
_cell.angle_beta   90.00
_cell.angle_gamma   90.00
#
_symmetry.space_group_name_H-M   'P 1'
#
loop_
_entity.id
_entity.type
_entity.pdbx_description
1 polymer ?
#
loop_
_entity_poly.entity_id
_entity_poly.type
_entity_poly.pdbx_seq_one_letter_code
_entity_poly.pdbx_strand_id
1 'polypeptide(L)'
;MKNTFGSALSLTIFGESHGRAIGAVLDGMAAGVPVDEAFLAACMDKRRARGDGLSTPRVEADRVQLLSGVVNGRTTGTAIALMIENQNTRSGDYAKTADLLRPGHADYTAYAKYHGFQDARGGGHFSGRITAALVAGGAVVLGALDRAGINIVTHIGRCAGVADTPFALDDPAALGAQAEALLSRGDGFALLNKEAEEPMKAAIRAAGSAGDSVGGTLETAILGLPAGIGEPYFDSVESELAHMAFSVPAVKGIEFGTGFGFADLKGSEANDAFRMQGGRIVTATNHNAGLNGGISNGMPVVFRTVVKPTPSIYKPQDTVDYIAKQNAELSIQGRHDPCIVPRAAIVQTCAAALAVGDLLTAKYGMAWMERPAAYRKEEL
;
A
#
# COMPACT_ATOMS: atom_id res chain seq x y z
N MET A 1 -0.88 21.45 -6.48
CA MET A 1 -0.63 20.30 -5.59
C MET A 1 -1.59 19.19 -5.98
N LYS A 2 -1.16 17.92 -5.97
CA LYS A 2 -2.00 16.81 -6.39
C LYS A 2 -2.24 15.89 -5.19
N ASN A 3 -3.43 15.94 -4.62
CA ASN A 3 -3.88 15.05 -3.53
C ASN A 3 -4.88 14.00 -4.03
N THR A 4 -5.04 13.90 -5.35
CA THR A 4 -5.94 12.97 -6.03
C THR A 4 -5.13 12.03 -6.91
N PHE A 5 -5.38 10.74 -6.78
CA PHE A 5 -4.93 9.68 -7.69
C PHE A 5 -6.13 9.19 -8.49
N GLY A 6 -5.87 8.66 -9.69
CA GLY A 6 -6.85 8.06 -10.58
C GLY A 6 -7.49 9.07 -11.54
N SER A 7 -8.11 8.54 -12.57
CA SER A 7 -8.75 9.30 -13.65
C SER A 7 -10.22 8.92 -13.83
N ALA A 8 -10.55 7.64 -13.93
CA ALA A 8 -11.90 7.12 -14.07
C ALA A 8 -12.49 6.70 -12.72
N LEU A 9 -11.66 6.16 -11.82
CA LEU A 9 -11.96 5.96 -10.41
C LEU A 9 -10.88 6.68 -9.61
N SER A 10 -11.26 7.66 -8.78
CA SER A 10 -10.31 8.54 -8.15
C SER A 10 -10.46 8.61 -6.64
N LEU A 11 -9.30 8.77 -5.95
CA LEU A 11 -9.25 8.99 -4.51
C LEU A 11 -8.54 10.31 -4.22
N THR A 12 -9.21 11.21 -3.54
CA THR A 12 -8.62 12.43 -2.97
C THR A 12 -8.40 12.27 -1.49
N ILE A 13 -7.17 12.46 -1.01
CA ILE A 13 -6.81 12.36 0.41
C ILE A 13 -6.67 13.75 1.01
N PHE A 14 -7.15 13.96 2.25
CA PHE A 14 -7.05 15.21 2.99
C PHE A 14 -6.70 15.00 4.47
N GLY A 15 -6.25 16.08 5.11
CA GLY A 15 -5.97 16.15 6.55
C GLY A 15 -4.49 16.01 6.90
N GLU A 16 -4.19 16.24 8.16
CA GLU A 16 -2.86 16.20 8.77
C GLU A 16 -2.88 15.33 10.04
N SER A 17 -1.71 14.79 10.39
CA SER A 17 -1.53 13.86 11.53
C SER A 17 -2.03 14.41 12.87
N HIS A 18 -1.92 15.72 13.08
CA HIS A 18 -2.34 16.42 14.28
C HIS A 18 -3.47 17.43 14.02
N GLY A 19 -4.09 17.37 12.83
CA GLY A 19 -5.35 18.05 12.53
C GLY A 19 -6.54 17.37 13.25
N ARG A 20 -7.73 17.90 13.06
CA ARG A 20 -8.97 17.39 13.69
C ARG A 20 -9.33 16.00 13.17
N ALA A 21 -9.12 15.76 11.88
CA ALA A 21 -9.42 14.52 11.19
C ALA A 21 -8.52 14.36 9.96
N ILE A 22 -8.45 13.14 9.47
CA ILE A 22 -7.98 12.78 8.14
C ILE A 22 -9.11 12.10 7.39
N GLY A 23 -9.03 12.05 6.08
CA GLY A 23 -10.05 11.37 5.31
C GLY A 23 -9.75 11.29 3.83
N ALA A 24 -10.69 10.71 3.13
CA ALA A 24 -10.63 10.58 1.67
C ALA A 24 -12.00 10.82 1.04
N VAL A 25 -11.98 11.23 -0.21
CA VAL A 25 -13.15 11.24 -1.09
C VAL A 25 -12.85 10.27 -2.23
N LEU A 26 -13.65 9.20 -2.33
CA LEU A 26 -13.59 8.21 -3.40
C LEU A 26 -14.72 8.54 -4.39
N ASP A 27 -14.37 8.72 -5.66
CA ASP A 27 -15.29 9.01 -6.75
C ASP A 27 -15.13 8.02 -7.89
N GLY A 28 -16.17 7.83 -8.72
CA GLY A 28 -16.15 6.87 -9.83
C GLY A 28 -16.66 5.46 -9.47
N MET A 29 -17.24 5.26 -8.29
CA MET A 29 -17.92 4.00 -7.94
C MET A 29 -19.29 3.91 -8.58
N ALA A 30 -19.64 2.75 -9.17
CA ALA A 30 -20.98 2.49 -9.68
C ALA A 30 -22.04 2.54 -8.56
N ALA A 31 -23.29 2.84 -8.89
CA ALA A 31 -24.39 2.75 -7.95
C ALA A 31 -24.74 1.28 -7.63
N GLY A 32 -25.15 1.02 -6.38
CA GLY A 32 -25.61 -0.30 -5.93
C GLY A 32 -24.51 -1.31 -5.55
N VAL A 33 -23.24 -0.93 -5.61
CA VAL A 33 -22.12 -1.77 -5.15
C VAL A 33 -22.20 -1.94 -3.63
N PRO A 34 -22.21 -3.18 -3.09
CA PRO A 34 -22.18 -3.40 -1.66
C PRO A 34 -20.90 -2.86 -1.01
N VAL A 35 -21.07 -2.16 0.10
CA VAL A 35 -19.98 -1.71 0.98
C VAL A 35 -20.08 -2.49 2.28
N ASP A 36 -19.14 -3.38 2.51
CA ASP A 36 -19.04 -4.17 3.74
C ASP A 36 -18.22 -3.39 4.78
N GLU A 37 -18.91 -2.79 5.75
CA GLU A 37 -18.27 -2.02 6.83
C GLU A 37 -17.42 -2.92 7.76
N ALA A 38 -17.76 -4.20 7.91
CA ALA A 38 -16.96 -5.13 8.72
C ALA A 38 -15.64 -5.46 8.01
N PHE A 39 -15.66 -5.68 6.70
CA PHE A 39 -14.46 -5.85 5.89
C PHE A 39 -13.58 -4.59 5.91
N LEU A 40 -14.19 -3.41 5.76
CA LEU A 40 -13.47 -2.14 5.86
C LEU A 40 -12.80 -2.00 7.24
N ALA A 41 -13.52 -2.28 8.32
CA ALA A 41 -12.98 -2.24 9.68
C ALA A 41 -11.82 -3.25 9.86
N ALA A 42 -11.91 -4.46 9.28
CA ALA A 42 -10.84 -5.45 9.31
C ALA A 42 -9.56 -4.97 8.57
N CYS A 43 -9.71 -4.30 7.42
CA CYS A 43 -8.60 -3.67 6.72
C CYS A 43 -7.95 -2.57 7.58
N MET A 44 -8.75 -1.72 8.21
CA MET A 44 -8.27 -0.68 9.12
C MET A 44 -7.53 -1.27 10.32
N ASP A 45 -8.02 -2.40 10.87
CA ASP A 45 -7.40 -3.09 12.00
C ASP A 45 -6.01 -3.65 11.67
N LYS A 46 -5.81 -4.16 10.46
CA LYS A 46 -4.49 -4.60 9.97
C LYS A 46 -3.50 -3.45 9.86
N ARG A 47 -3.96 -2.22 9.60
CA ARG A 47 -3.13 -1.03 9.49
C ARG A 47 -2.76 -0.40 10.83
N ARG A 48 -3.66 -0.40 11.81
CA ARG A 48 -3.47 0.32 13.08
C ARG A 48 -2.33 -0.26 13.92
N ALA A 49 -1.75 0.58 14.77
CA ALA A 49 -0.79 0.15 15.79
C ALA A 49 -1.49 -0.65 16.90
N ARG A 50 -0.85 -1.70 17.40
CA ARG A 50 -1.42 -2.60 18.42
C ARG A 50 -0.79 -2.46 19.80
N GLY A 51 0.30 -1.68 19.94
CA GLY A 51 1.03 -1.56 21.20
C GLY A 51 1.78 -2.84 21.60
N ASP A 52 2.13 -3.66 20.63
CA ASP A 52 2.75 -5.00 20.76
C ASP A 52 4.29 -4.97 20.78
N GLY A 53 4.87 -3.77 20.80
CA GLY A 53 6.32 -3.56 20.73
C GLY A 53 6.91 -3.72 19.32
N LEU A 54 6.08 -4.02 18.31
CA LEU A 54 6.48 -4.08 16.89
C LEU A 54 6.17 -2.78 16.16
N SER A 55 5.24 -2.00 16.71
CA SER A 55 4.77 -0.74 16.16
C SER A 55 4.75 0.36 17.23
N THR A 56 4.42 1.59 16.81
CA THR A 56 4.30 2.72 17.71
C THR A 56 3.31 2.44 18.85
N PRO A 57 3.58 2.92 20.08
CA PRO A 57 2.61 2.85 21.18
C PRO A 57 1.42 3.82 21.02
N ARG A 58 1.35 4.59 19.93
CA ARG A 58 0.19 5.42 19.58
C ARG A 58 -0.93 4.53 19.04
N VAL A 59 -1.83 4.11 19.92
CA VAL A 59 -3.02 3.34 19.55
C VAL A 59 -4.18 4.29 19.31
N GLU A 60 -4.84 4.15 18.15
CA GLU A 60 -6.08 4.85 17.80
C GLU A 60 -7.10 3.84 17.27
N ALA A 61 -8.39 4.12 17.49
CA ALA A 61 -9.46 3.23 17.05
C ALA A 61 -9.60 3.18 15.52
N ASP A 62 -9.16 4.23 14.83
CA ASP A 62 -9.23 4.39 13.35
C ASP A 62 -10.63 4.10 12.77
N ARG A 63 -11.69 4.48 13.53
CA ARG A 63 -13.06 4.27 13.09
C ARG A 63 -13.39 5.17 11.91
N VAL A 64 -13.74 4.54 10.80
CA VAL A 64 -14.15 5.24 9.57
C VAL A 64 -15.62 5.67 9.71
N GLN A 65 -15.89 6.92 9.40
CA GLN A 65 -17.23 7.48 9.25
C GLN A 65 -17.53 7.66 7.76
N LEU A 66 -18.59 7.02 7.27
CA LEU A 66 -19.12 7.20 5.93
C LEU A 66 -20.07 8.39 5.94
N LEU A 67 -19.66 9.53 5.38
CA LEU A 67 -20.42 10.78 5.44
C LEU A 67 -21.36 10.96 4.26
N SER A 68 -21.05 10.34 3.11
CA SER A 68 -21.87 10.39 1.88
C SER A 68 -21.56 9.20 0.97
N GLY A 69 -22.36 9.03 -0.08
CA GLY A 69 -22.12 8.08 -1.15
C GLY A 69 -22.49 6.63 -0.84
N VAL A 70 -22.96 6.33 0.39
CA VAL A 70 -23.42 5.00 0.81
C VAL A 70 -24.76 5.10 1.54
N VAL A 71 -25.73 4.31 1.12
CA VAL A 71 -27.06 4.20 1.76
C VAL A 71 -27.43 2.72 1.85
N ASN A 72 -27.87 2.27 3.02
CA ASN A 72 -28.25 0.87 3.27
C ASN A 72 -27.15 -0.12 2.85
N GLY A 73 -25.88 0.19 3.13
CA GLY A 73 -24.73 -0.65 2.80
C GLY A 73 -24.41 -0.75 1.31
N ARG A 74 -24.92 0.19 0.47
CA ARG A 74 -24.65 0.22 -0.97
C ARG A 74 -24.25 1.62 -1.42
N THR A 75 -23.37 1.67 -2.42
CA THR A 75 -22.97 2.92 -3.07
C THR A 75 -24.16 3.56 -3.78
N THR A 76 -24.21 4.90 -3.80
CA THR A 76 -25.27 5.66 -4.49
C THR A 76 -24.86 6.11 -5.89
N GLY A 77 -23.59 5.91 -6.28
CA GLY A 77 -23.02 6.46 -7.52
C GLY A 77 -22.54 7.91 -7.38
N THR A 78 -22.67 8.50 -6.20
CA THR A 78 -22.08 9.81 -5.87
C THR A 78 -20.81 9.64 -5.06
N ALA A 79 -20.02 10.71 -4.89
CA ALA A 79 -18.75 10.67 -4.17
C ALA A 79 -18.92 10.13 -2.73
N ILE A 80 -18.08 9.17 -2.36
CA ILE A 80 -18.03 8.57 -1.03
C ILE A 80 -17.03 9.36 -0.19
N ALA A 81 -17.52 10.09 0.80
CA ALA A 81 -16.68 10.81 1.74
C ALA A 81 -16.46 9.96 3.00
N LEU A 82 -15.17 9.70 3.29
CA LEU A 82 -14.71 8.91 4.43
C LEU A 82 -13.92 9.80 5.38
N MET A 83 -14.23 9.76 6.67
CA MET A 83 -13.54 10.56 7.68
C MET A 83 -13.10 9.70 8.86
N ILE A 84 -11.92 10.01 9.40
CA ILE A 84 -11.33 9.37 10.57
C ILE A 84 -10.86 10.48 11.50
N GLU A 85 -11.41 10.54 12.71
CA GLU A 85 -11.02 11.51 13.74
C GLU A 85 -9.64 11.19 14.31
N ASN A 86 -8.85 12.22 14.58
CA ASN A 86 -7.60 12.10 15.31
C ASN A 86 -7.87 12.30 16.82
N GLN A 87 -7.79 11.22 17.60
CA GLN A 87 -8.15 11.23 19.02
C GLN A 87 -6.95 11.30 19.95
N ASN A 88 -5.76 10.84 19.52
CA ASN A 88 -4.58 10.71 20.38
C ASN A 88 -3.41 11.56 19.86
N THR A 89 -3.61 12.88 19.79
CA THR A 89 -2.60 13.84 19.36
C THR A 89 -1.87 14.45 20.55
N ARG A 90 -0.53 14.44 20.54
CA ARG A 90 0.34 15.08 21.55
C ARG A 90 1.25 16.10 20.86
N SER A 91 0.72 17.26 20.55
CA SER A 91 1.44 18.30 19.78
C SER A 91 2.64 18.90 20.53
N GLY A 92 2.65 18.85 21.87
CA GLY A 92 3.74 19.36 22.71
C GLY A 92 5.08 18.63 22.53
N ASP A 93 5.06 17.36 22.09
CA ASP A 93 6.27 16.56 21.91
C ASP A 93 7.18 17.10 20.79
N TYR A 94 6.63 17.91 19.87
CA TYR A 94 7.35 18.45 18.70
C TYR A 94 7.78 19.93 18.86
N ALA A 95 7.34 20.61 19.89
CA ALA A 95 7.59 22.05 20.08
C ALA A 95 9.07 22.36 20.30
N LYS A 96 9.82 21.48 20.98
CA LYS A 96 11.23 21.70 21.33
C LYS A 96 12.20 21.46 20.18
N THR A 97 11.78 20.78 19.13
CA THR A 97 12.61 20.40 17.99
C THR A 97 12.03 20.92 16.68
N ALA A 98 11.13 21.92 16.75
CA ALA A 98 10.43 22.44 15.58
C ALA A 98 11.37 23.06 14.54
N ASP A 99 12.51 23.59 14.99
CA ASP A 99 13.52 24.25 14.14
C ASP A 99 14.61 23.29 13.66
N LEU A 100 14.56 22.01 14.09
CA LEU A 100 15.50 20.96 13.69
C LEU A 100 14.87 20.03 12.65
N LEU A 101 15.58 19.83 11.55
CA LEU A 101 15.10 18.99 10.45
C LEU A 101 15.39 17.50 10.75
N ARG A 102 14.37 16.65 10.78
CA ARG A 102 14.58 15.21 10.98
C ARG A 102 15.24 14.58 9.76
N PRO A 103 16.43 13.96 9.90
CA PRO A 103 17.11 13.28 8.81
C PRO A 103 16.20 12.20 8.17
N GLY A 104 16.14 12.18 6.84
CA GLY A 104 15.32 11.21 6.10
C GLY A 104 13.81 11.42 6.17
N HIS A 105 13.31 12.42 6.91
CA HIS A 105 11.90 12.84 6.91
C HIS A 105 11.63 13.94 5.89
N ALA A 106 10.37 14.35 5.74
CA ALA A 106 9.97 15.36 4.76
C ALA A 106 10.08 16.81 5.27
N ASP A 107 10.63 17.08 6.45
CA ASP A 107 10.59 18.40 7.10
C ASP A 107 11.17 19.50 6.22
N TYR A 108 12.38 19.30 5.69
CA TYR A 108 13.04 20.25 4.80
C TYR A 108 12.29 20.44 3.47
N THR A 109 11.92 19.33 2.85
CA THR A 109 11.24 19.36 1.54
C THR A 109 9.84 19.97 1.63
N ALA A 110 9.14 19.74 2.75
CA ALA A 110 7.86 20.38 3.05
C ALA A 110 8.04 21.89 3.27
N TYR A 111 9.02 22.28 4.08
CA TYR A 111 9.33 23.69 4.29
C TYR A 111 9.64 24.43 2.97
N ALA A 112 10.51 23.86 2.15
CA ALA A 112 10.87 24.42 0.86
C ALA A 112 9.67 24.51 -0.11
N LYS A 113 8.83 23.47 -0.15
CA LYS A 113 7.66 23.39 -1.04
C LYS A 113 6.53 24.32 -0.62
N TYR A 114 6.26 24.42 0.67
CA TYR A 114 5.11 25.14 1.22
C TYR A 114 5.48 26.45 1.90
N HIS A 115 6.74 26.89 1.75
CA HIS A 115 7.24 28.18 2.26
C HIS A 115 7.03 28.36 3.77
N GLY A 116 7.09 27.27 4.53
CA GLY A 116 6.90 27.27 5.99
C GLY A 116 5.44 27.24 6.46
N PHE A 117 4.46 27.16 5.57
CA PHE A 117 3.03 27.12 5.91
C PHE A 117 2.47 25.70 6.13
N GLN A 118 3.32 24.67 6.05
CA GLN A 118 2.89 23.29 6.34
C GLN A 118 2.61 23.08 7.83
N ASP A 119 1.68 22.18 8.17
CA ASP A 119 1.55 21.70 9.55
C ASP A 119 2.72 20.73 9.86
N ALA A 120 3.70 21.20 10.64
CA ALA A 120 4.88 20.41 11.00
C ALA A 120 4.61 19.40 12.15
N ARG A 121 3.46 19.50 12.85
CA ARG A 121 3.14 18.68 14.03
C ARG A 121 3.00 17.21 13.60
N GLY A 122 3.79 16.32 14.19
CA GLY A 122 3.75 14.88 13.94
C GLY A 122 4.06 14.45 12.49
N GLY A 123 4.61 15.36 11.67
CA GLY A 123 4.87 15.15 10.25
C GLY A 123 3.73 15.58 9.33
N GLY A 124 2.66 16.17 9.86
CA GLY A 124 1.57 16.78 9.10
C GLY A 124 0.95 15.84 8.08
N HIS A 125 0.84 16.29 6.85
CA HIS A 125 0.33 15.50 5.71
C HIS A 125 1.32 14.41 5.24
N PHE A 126 2.60 14.47 5.62
CA PHE A 126 3.62 13.48 5.28
C PHE A 126 3.71 12.32 6.27
N SER A 127 2.90 12.35 7.31
CA SER A 127 2.85 11.29 8.32
C SER A 127 2.30 9.99 7.74
N GLY A 128 2.83 8.85 8.17
CA GLY A 128 2.24 7.53 7.91
C GLY A 128 0.80 7.39 8.41
N ARG A 129 0.33 8.29 9.29
CA ARG A 129 -1.07 8.40 9.73
C ARG A 129 -2.03 8.55 8.55
N ILE A 130 -1.63 9.29 7.52
CA ILE A 130 -2.47 9.62 6.36
C ILE A 130 -2.82 8.36 5.55
N THR A 131 -2.01 7.31 5.63
CA THR A 131 -2.33 6.02 4.99
C THR A 131 -3.63 5.38 5.48
N ALA A 132 -4.18 5.81 6.63
CA ALA A 132 -5.49 5.33 7.08
C ALA A 132 -6.61 5.78 6.13
N ALA A 133 -6.53 7.00 5.60
CA ALA A 133 -7.47 7.50 4.59
C ALA A 133 -7.36 6.71 3.26
N LEU A 134 -6.13 6.37 2.85
CA LEU A 134 -5.88 5.53 1.68
C LEU A 134 -6.47 4.13 1.87
N VAL A 135 -6.24 3.50 3.04
CA VAL A 135 -6.79 2.16 3.35
C VAL A 135 -8.31 2.21 3.38
N ALA A 136 -8.91 3.24 3.97
CA ALA A 136 -10.38 3.37 4.01
C ALA A 136 -11.01 3.41 2.62
N GLY A 137 -10.50 4.25 1.71
CA GLY A 137 -10.98 4.30 0.32
C GLY A 137 -10.63 3.05 -0.47
N GLY A 138 -9.38 2.56 -0.34
CA GLY A 138 -8.90 1.37 -1.03
C GLY A 138 -9.63 0.09 -0.62
N ALA A 139 -10.07 -0.03 0.65
CA ALA A 139 -10.85 -1.18 1.11
C ALA A 139 -12.24 -1.27 0.45
N VAL A 140 -12.87 -0.13 0.16
CA VAL A 140 -14.14 -0.11 -0.60
C VAL A 140 -13.93 -0.68 -2.02
N VAL A 141 -12.85 -0.25 -2.70
CA VAL A 141 -12.50 -0.74 -4.04
C VAL A 141 -12.07 -2.20 -3.99
N LEU A 142 -11.28 -2.61 -2.98
CA LEU A 142 -10.84 -3.99 -2.78
C LEU A 142 -12.04 -4.95 -2.63
N GLY A 143 -13.08 -4.55 -1.88
CA GLY A 143 -14.30 -5.34 -1.76
C GLY A 143 -15.09 -5.44 -3.09
N ALA A 144 -15.04 -4.42 -3.94
CA ALA A 144 -15.62 -4.49 -5.28
C ALA A 144 -14.82 -5.41 -6.21
N LEU A 145 -13.49 -5.39 -6.14
CA LEU A 145 -12.59 -6.26 -6.90
C LEU A 145 -12.78 -7.73 -6.52
N ASP A 146 -12.86 -8.03 -5.22
CA ASP A 146 -13.11 -9.38 -4.72
C ASP A 146 -14.41 -9.97 -5.31
N ARG A 147 -15.48 -9.20 -5.33
CA ARG A 147 -16.76 -9.59 -5.97
C ARG A 147 -16.62 -9.80 -7.48
N ALA A 148 -15.71 -9.10 -8.12
CA ALA A 148 -15.38 -9.29 -9.54
C ALA A 148 -14.45 -10.50 -9.76
N GLY A 149 -14.03 -11.20 -8.69
CA GLY A 149 -13.11 -12.32 -8.71
C GLY A 149 -11.66 -11.89 -8.95
N ILE A 150 -11.32 -10.65 -8.61
CA ILE A 150 -9.96 -10.13 -8.63
C ILE A 150 -9.50 -10.01 -7.17
N ASN A 151 -8.51 -10.84 -6.80
CA ASN A 151 -7.99 -10.91 -5.45
C ASN A 151 -6.60 -10.28 -5.39
N ILE A 152 -6.37 -9.45 -4.38
CA ILE A 152 -5.07 -8.82 -4.15
C ILE A 152 -4.58 -9.21 -2.77
N VAL A 153 -3.40 -9.80 -2.71
CA VAL A 153 -2.76 -10.22 -1.47
C VAL A 153 -1.35 -9.67 -1.39
N THR A 154 -0.95 -9.27 -0.19
CA THR A 154 0.40 -8.78 0.09
C THR A 154 0.94 -9.49 1.31
N HIS A 155 2.19 -9.97 1.22
CA HIS A 155 2.92 -10.49 2.35
C HIS A 155 4.25 -9.77 2.55
N ILE A 156 4.89 -10.03 3.71
CA ILE A 156 6.21 -9.50 4.02
C ILE A 156 7.25 -10.40 3.36
N GLY A 157 7.86 -9.98 2.27
CA GLY A 157 8.89 -10.77 1.60
C GLY A 157 10.21 -10.83 2.38
N ARG A 158 10.57 -9.73 3.09
CA ARG A 158 11.74 -9.65 3.97
C ARG A 158 11.54 -8.56 5.01
N CYS A 159 11.96 -8.80 6.24
CA CYS A 159 11.93 -7.77 7.29
C CYS A 159 13.13 -7.91 8.22
N ALA A 160 13.79 -6.81 8.53
CA ALA A 160 14.93 -6.77 9.46
C ALA A 160 16.04 -7.82 9.13
N GLY A 161 16.26 -8.06 7.83
CA GLY A 161 17.24 -9.06 7.37
C GLY A 161 16.72 -10.50 7.26
N VAL A 162 15.59 -10.84 7.86
CA VAL A 162 14.96 -12.17 7.78
C VAL A 162 14.05 -12.22 6.54
N ALA A 163 14.18 -13.26 5.71
CA ALA A 163 13.37 -13.46 4.52
C ALA A 163 12.18 -14.40 4.79
N ASP A 164 11.07 -14.16 4.09
CA ASP A 164 9.98 -15.11 3.92
C ASP A 164 10.16 -15.93 2.63
N THR A 165 9.29 -16.89 2.38
CA THR A 165 9.20 -17.60 1.10
C THR A 165 8.62 -16.64 0.04
N PRO A 166 9.26 -16.48 -1.13
CA PRO A 166 8.71 -15.66 -2.21
C PRO A 166 7.53 -16.35 -2.91
N PHE A 167 6.75 -15.60 -3.69
CA PHE A 167 5.80 -16.20 -4.63
C PHE A 167 6.51 -17.04 -5.70
N ALA A 168 5.91 -18.17 -6.03
CA ALA A 168 6.46 -19.13 -6.98
C ALA A 168 6.23 -18.67 -8.43
N LEU A 169 7.11 -17.84 -8.98
CA LEU A 169 7.00 -17.33 -10.35
C LEU A 169 7.15 -18.43 -11.41
N ASP A 170 7.90 -19.50 -11.10
CA ASP A 170 8.10 -20.66 -11.99
C ASP A 170 6.95 -21.66 -11.97
N ASP A 171 6.02 -21.54 -11.02
CA ASP A 171 4.86 -22.40 -10.85
C ASP A 171 3.60 -21.58 -10.54
N PRO A 172 2.83 -21.18 -11.56
CA PRO A 172 1.61 -20.40 -11.37
C PRO A 172 0.54 -21.07 -10.50
N ALA A 173 0.51 -22.41 -10.44
CA ALA A 173 -0.43 -23.13 -9.59
C ALA A 173 -0.03 -23.03 -8.12
N ALA A 174 1.27 -23.19 -7.82
CA ALA A 174 1.80 -22.97 -6.47
C ALA A 174 1.61 -21.53 -6.03
N LEU A 175 1.81 -20.54 -6.92
CA LEU A 175 1.53 -19.13 -6.65
C LEU A 175 0.08 -18.91 -6.27
N GLY A 176 -0.87 -19.50 -7.00
CA GLY A 176 -2.30 -19.43 -6.68
C GLY A 176 -2.59 -19.98 -5.28
N ALA A 177 -2.04 -21.15 -4.93
CA ALA A 177 -2.20 -21.74 -3.60
C ALA A 177 -1.58 -20.87 -2.47
N GLN A 178 -0.42 -20.26 -2.72
CA GLN A 178 0.19 -19.31 -1.79
C GLN A 178 -0.71 -18.10 -1.54
N ALA A 179 -1.30 -17.55 -2.60
CA ALA A 179 -2.19 -16.40 -2.50
C ALA A 179 -3.48 -16.74 -1.74
N GLU A 180 -4.10 -17.90 -2.00
CA GLU A 180 -5.26 -18.39 -1.24
C GLU A 180 -4.95 -18.58 0.26
N ALA A 181 -3.76 -19.09 0.58
CA ALA A 181 -3.32 -19.24 1.95
C ALA A 181 -3.21 -17.87 2.67
N LEU A 182 -2.79 -16.82 1.97
CA LEU A 182 -2.73 -15.45 2.52
C LEU A 182 -4.14 -14.85 2.69
N LEU A 183 -5.05 -15.06 1.75
CA LEU A 183 -6.44 -14.60 1.84
C LEU A 183 -7.17 -15.18 3.05
N SER A 184 -6.93 -16.45 3.35
CA SER A 184 -7.54 -17.15 4.48
C SER A 184 -7.01 -16.72 5.85
N ARG A 185 -5.87 -16.00 5.90
CA ARG A 185 -5.24 -15.52 7.14
C ARG A 185 -5.86 -14.22 7.62
N GLY A 186 -6.38 -14.25 8.85
CA GLY A 186 -6.95 -13.05 9.49
C GLY A 186 -5.95 -12.15 10.21
N ASP A 187 -4.68 -12.59 10.40
CA ASP A 187 -3.67 -11.88 11.18
C ASP A 187 -3.02 -10.73 10.41
N GLY A 188 -2.47 -9.77 11.16
CA GLY A 188 -1.80 -8.60 10.59
C GLY A 188 -0.31 -8.80 10.27
N PHE A 189 0.24 -10.01 10.48
CA PHE A 189 1.64 -10.35 10.16
C PHE A 189 1.64 -11.37 9.01
N ALA A 190 1.45 -10.85 7.80
CA ALA A 190 1.23 -11.66 6.61
C ALA A 190 2.55 -12.29 6.12
N LEU A 191 2.66 -13.63 6.25
CA LEU A 191 3.82 -14.43 5.83
C LEU A 191 3.34 -15.71 5.14
N LEU A 192 4.10 -16.19 4.18
CA LEU A 192 3.92 -17.53 3.62
C LEU A 192 4.53 -18.60 4.54
N ASN A 193 5.75 -18.38 5.03
CA ASN A 193 6.40 -19.25 6.00
C ASN A 193 6.24 -18.72 7.44
N LYS A 194 5.44 -19.42 8.25
CA LYS A 194 5.23 -19.04 9.66
C LYS A 194 6.48 -19.12 10.53
N GLU A 195 7.47 -19.93 10.16
CA GLU A 195 8.71 -20.07 10.93
C GLU A 195 9.54 -18.76 10.91
N ALA A 196 9.36 -17.92 9.88
CA ALA A 196 10.01 -16.62 9.78
C ALA A 196 9.42 -15.56 10.73
N GLU A 197 8.22 -15.78 11.29
CA GLU A 197 7.48 -14.78 12.07
C GLU A 197 8.22 -14.36 13.34
N GLU A 198 8.57 -15.30 14.19
CA GLU A 198 9.24 -14.96 15.46
C GLU A 198 10.67 -14.42 15.26
N PRO A 199 11.51 -14.94 14.35
CA PRO A 199 12.77 -14.30 14.00
C PRO A 199 12.61 -12.84 13.52
N MET A 200 11.64 -12.54 12.66
CA MET A 200 11.36 -11.17 12.22
C MET A 200 10.93 -10.26 13.38
N LYS A 201 9.99 -10.73 14.20
CA LYS A 201 9.53 -10.00 15.39
C LYS A 201 10.66 -9.74 16.40
N ALA A 202 11.51 -10.73 16.63
CA ALA A 202 12.66 -10.60 17.51
C ALA A 202 13.65 -9.54 17.00
N ALA A 203 13.93 -9.53 15.68
CA ALA A 203 14.80 -8.54 15.07
C ALA A 203 14.22 -7.11 15.13
N ILE A 204 12.90 -6.96 14.94
CA ILE A 204 12.20 -5.67 15.10
C ILE A 204 12.31 -5.17 16.55
N ARG A 205 12.05 -6.05 17.54
CA ARG A 205 12.13 -5.69 18.96
C ARG A 205 13.58 -5.31 19.36
N ALA A 206 14.57 -6.04 18.84
CA ALA A 206 15.98 -5.73 19.08
C ALA A 206 16.36 -4.34 18.55
N ALA A 207 15.91 -3.98 17.33
CA ALA A 207 16.11 -2.65 16.77
C ALA A 207 15.45 -1.58 17.62
N GLY A 208 14.17 -1.76 18.00
CA GLY A 208 13.43 -0.84 18.86
C GLY A 208 14.10 -0.65 20.23
N SER A 209 14.59 -1.73 20.85
CA SER A 209 15.33 -1.67 22.12
C SER A 209 16.67 -0.94 22.01
N ALA A 210 17.29 -0.97 20.82
CA ALA A 210 18.51 -0.22 20.51
C ALA A 210 18.23 1.25 20.12
N GLY A 211 16.99 1.71 20.21
CA GLY A 211 16.57 3.06 19.79
C GLY A 211 16.64 3.30 18.29
N ASP A 212 16.57 2.23 17.49
CA ASP A 212 16.71 2.24 16.03
C ASP A 212 15.46 1.72 15.33
N SER A 213 15.47 1.65 14.01
CA SER A 213 14.40 1.12 13.18
C SER A 213 14.92 0.23 12.06
N VAL A 214 14.05 -0.63 11.54
CA VAL A 214 14.34 -1.54 10.43
C VAL A 214 13.30 -1.42 9.33
N GLY A 215 13.72 -1.70 8.10
CA GLY A 215 12.87 -1.78 6.93
C GLY A 215 12.67 -3.21 6.45
N GLY A 216 12.13 -3.33 5.23
CA GLY A 216 11.94 -4.63 4.60
C GLY A 216 11.34 -4.51 3.21
N THR A 217 10.90 -5.64 2.66
CA THR A 217 10.20 -5.71 1.38
C THR A 217 8.80 -6.29 1.57
N LEU A 218 7.89 -5.84 0.73
CA LEU A 218 6.55 -6.41 0.58
C LEU A 218 6.45 -7.03 -0.80
N GLU A 219 5.79 -8.17 -0.91
CA GLU A 219 5.47 -8.80 -2.18
C GLU A 219 3.95 -8.91 -2.33
N THR A 220 3.43 -8.51 -3.50
CA THR A 220 1.99 -8.46 -3.80
C THR A 220 1.70 -9.29 -5.03
N ALA A 221 0.64 -10.10 -4.95
CA ALA A 221 0.06 -10.78 -6.09
C ALA A 221 -1.37 -10.28 -6.34
N ILE A 222 -1.69 -9.99 -7.60
CA ILE A 222 -3.03 -9.66 -8.10
C ILE A 222 -3.47 -10.83 -8.97
N LEU A 223 -4.50 -11.54 -8.53
CA LEU A 223 -5.04 -12.72 -9.22
C LEU A 223 -6.37 -12.37 -9.90
N GLY A 224 -6.64 -13.03 -11.00
CA GLY A 224 -7.90 -12.88 -11.70
C GLY A 224 -8.05 -11.57 -12.48
N LEU A 225 -6.98 -10.80 -12.66
CA LEU A 225 -7.00 -9.66 -13.56
C LEU A 225 -7.11 -10.18 -15.00
N PRO A 226 -8.11 -9.77 -15.79
CA PRO A 226 -8.27 -10.22 -17.16
C PRO A 226 -7.10 -9.78 -18.05
N ALA A 227 -6.87 -10.48 -19.15
CA ALA A 227 -5.93 -10.06 -20.17
C ALA A 227 -6.38 -8.74 -20.82
N GLY A 228 -5.43 -7.91 -21.21
CA GLY A 228 -5.71 -6.67 -21.94
C GLY A 228 -6.04 -5.45 -21.08
N ILE A 229 -5.70 -5.45 -19.79
CA ILE A 229 -5.78 -4.27 -18.91
C ILE A 229 -4.47 -3.49 -18.98
N GLY A 230 -4.56 -2.18 -19.02
CA GLY A 230 -3.42 -1.26 -19.17
C GLY A 230 -3.25 -0.76 -20.59
N GLU A 231 -2.52 0.34 -20.74
CA GLU A 231 -2.28 1.00 -22.03
C GLU A 231 -0.77 1.05 -22.33
N PRO A 232 -0.36 0.88 -23.59
CA PRO A 232 1.02 1.13 -23.97
C PRO A 232 1.23 2.66 -23.93
N TYR A 233 2.17 3.01 -23.50
CA TYR A 233 3.39 3.54 -22.96
C TYR A 233 3.19 4.09 -21.54
N PHE A 234 2.23 5.05 -21.32
CA PHE A 234 2.23 5.89 -20.12
C PHE A 234 1.32 5.37 -19.00
N ASP A 235 0.21 4.73 -19.35
CA ASP A 235 -0.76 4.19 -18.40
C ASP A 235 -0.69 2.65 -18.38
N SER A 236 0.54 2.10 -18.48
CA SER A 236 0.77 0.67 -18.32
C SER A 236 0.43 0.22 -16.90
N VAL A 237 0.11 -1.06 -16.74
CA VAL A 237 -0.15 -1.63 -15.40
C VAL A 237 1.02 -1.38 -14.45
N GLU A 238 2.27 -1.52 -14.96
CA GLU A 238 3.46 -1.22 -14.16
C GLU A 238 3.54 0.26 -13.78
N SER A 239 3.23 1.17 -14.70
CA SER A 239 3.29 2.61 -14.46
C SER A 239 2.29 3.03 -13.39
N GLU A 240 1.04 2.57 -13.48
CA GLU A 240 -0.01 2.91 -12.52
C GLU A 240 0.23 2.30 -11.14
N LEU A 241 0.64 1.02 -11.08
CA LEU A 241 1.03 0.38 -9.83
C LEU A 241 2.25 1.05 -9.20
N ALA A 242 3.26 1.43 -9.99
CA ALA A 242 4.45 2.12 -9.50
C ALA A 242 4.12 3.54 -9.01
N HIS A 243 3.29 4.30 -9.74
CA HIS A 243 2.81 5.62 -9.32
C HIS A 243 2.11 5.54 -7.95
N MET A 244 1.21 4.57 -7.79
CA MET A 244 0.51 4.37 -6.52
C MET A 244 1.45 3.87 -5.42
N ALA A 245 2.36 2.93 -5.70
CA ALA A 245 3.30 2.40 -4.72
C ALA A 245 4.22 3.50 -4.17
N PHE A 246 4.78 4.36 -5.03
CA PHE A 246 5.60 5.51 -4.59
C PHE A 246 4.80 6.62 -3.89
N SER A 247 3.48 6.61 -3.98
CA SER A 247 2.61 7.50 -3.18
C SER A 247 2.50 7.04 -1.73
N VAL A 248 2.81 5.77 -1.43
CA VAL A 248 2.85 5.24 -0.06
C VAL A 248 4.14 5.73 0.62
N PRO A 249 4.05 6.38 1.80
CA PRO A 249 5.24 6.84 2.52
C PRO A 249 6.24 5.71 2.79
N ALA A 250 7.52 6.02 2.68
CA ALA A 250 8.67 5.12 2.89
C ALA A 250 8.92 4.08 1.80
N VAL A 251 8.10 3.93 0.80
CA VAL A 251 8.44 3.12 -0.38
C VAL A 251 9.57 3.80 -1.15
N LYS A 252 10.62 3.02 -1.51
CA LYS A 252 11.85 3.51 -2.15
C LYS A 252 12.24 2.72 -3.40
N GLY A 253 11.51 1.65 -3.73
CA GLY A 253 11.73 0.87 -4.95
C GLY A 253 10.56 -0.05 -5.21
N ILE A 254 10.39 -0.42 -6.47
CA ILE A 254 9.42 -1.40 -6.97
C ILE A 254 10.07 -2.21 -8.08
N GLU A 255 9.74 -3.48 -8.17
CA GLU A 255 10.10 -4.38 -9.27
C GLU A 255 8.95 -5.35 -9.55
N PHE A 256 8.85 -5.81 -10.79
CA PHE A 256 7.80 -6.71 -11.27
C PHE A 256 8.39 -8.06 -11.66
N GLY A 257 7.74 -9.17 -11.24
CA GLY A 257 8.19 -10.53 -11.52
C GLY A 257 9.63 -10.78 -11.08
N THR A 258 10.48 -11.20 -12.01
CA THR A 258 11.92 -11.40 -11.78
C THR A 258 12.64 -10.09 -11.45
N GLY A 259 12.09 -8.94 -11.88
CA GLY A 259 12.59 -7.62 -11.52
C GLY A 259 14.05 -7.41 -11.95
N PHE A 260 14.90 -6.92 -11.03
CA PHE A 260 16.32 -6.69 -11.32
C PHE A 260 17.09 -7.97 -11.66
N GLY A 261 16.57 -9.16 -11.29
CA GLY A 261 17.18 -10.45 -11.66
C GLY A 261 17.19 -10.73 -13.17
N PHE A 262 16.38 -10.02 -13.99
CA PHE A 262 16.46 -10.12 -15.45
C PHE A 262 17.84 -9.76 -16.01
N ALA A 263 18.62 -8.93 -15.30
CA ALA A 263 19.96 -8.54 -15.74
C ALA A 263 20.94 -9.73 -15.86
N ASP A 264 20.68 -10.81 -15.15
CA ASP A 264 21.52 -12.00 -15.11
C ASP A 264 21.00 -13.14 -16.01
N LEU A 265 19.84 -12.98 -16.64
CA LEU A 265 19.19 -14.00 -17.47
C LEU A 265 19.41 -13.78 -18.96
N LYS A 266 19.46 -14.89 -19.71
CA LYS A 266 19.34 -14.88 -21.16
C LYS A 266 17.86 -14.87 -21.57
N GLY A 267 17.55 -14.37 -22.77
CA GLY A 267 16.17 -14.32 -23.25
C GLY A 267 15.48 -15.70 -23.25
N SER A 268 16.21 -16.78 -23.54
CA SER A 268 15.67 -18.14 -23.47
C SER A 268 15.34 -18.64 -22.06
N GLU A 269 15.91 -18.04 -21.04
CA GLU A 269 15.66 -18.33 -19.63
C GLU A 269 14.58 -17.39 -19.04
N ALA A 270 14.49 -16.18 -19.57
CA ALA A 270 13.61 -15.13 -19.10
C ALA A 270 12.18 -15.19 -19.69
N ASN A 271 12.04 -15.75 -20.92
CA ASN A 271 10.77 -15.72 -21.64
C ASN A 271 9.74 -16.69 -21.06
N ASP A 272 8.56 -16.17 -20.76
CA ASP A 272 7.40 -16.95 -20.33
C ASP A 272 6.73 -17.61 -21.55
N ALA A 273 6.93 -18.91 -21.74
CA ALA A 273 6.41 -19.63 -22.90
C ALA A 273 4.89 -19.78 -22.83
N PHE A 274 4.17 -19.34 -23.87
CA PHE A 274 2.72 -19.49 -23.96
C PHE A 274 2.28 -20.95 -24.10
N ARG A 275 1.14 -21.29 -23.48
CA ARG A 275 0.50 -22.61 -23.48
C ARG A 275 -1.01 -22.46 -23.61
N MET A 276 -1.64 -23.48 -24.22
CA MET A 276 -3.10 -23.64 -24.16
C MET A 276 -3.46 -24.54 -22.99
N GLN A 277 -4.28 -24.06 -22.07
CA GLN A 277 -4.76 -24.83 -20.92
C GLN A 277 -6.26 -24.55 -20.73
N GLY A 278 -7.09 -25.59 -20.85
CA GLY A 278 -8.54 -25.46 -20.67
C GLY A 278 -9.21 -24.44 -21.62
N GLY A 279 -8.69 -24.29 -22.85
CA GLY A 279 -9.21 -23.33 -23.84
C GLY A 279 -8.73 -21.89 -23.63
N ARG A 280 -7.83 -21.65 -22.66
CA ARG A 280 -7.25 -20.34 -22.38
C ARG A 280 -5.76 -20.28 -22.73
N ILE A 281 -5.29 -19.10 -23.12
CA ILE A 281 -3.87 -18.84 -23.23
C ILE A 281 -3.33 -18.54 -21.83
N VAL A 282 -2.29 -19.27 -21.43
CA VAL A 282 -1.54 -19.07 -20.18
C VAL A 282 -0.06 -19.08 -20.46
N THR A 283 0.78 -18.75 -19.50
CA THR A 283 2.23 -18.91 -19.60
C THR A 283 2.70 -20.05 -18.68
N ALA A 284 3.81 -20.72 -19.07
CA ALA A 284 4.39 -21.81 -18.32
C ALA A 284 5.09 -21.33 -17.03
N THR A 285 5.65 -20.14 -17.08
CA THR A 285 6.30 -19.40 -15.98
C THR A 285 5.70 -18.00 -15.91
N ASN A 286 6.06 -17.21 -14.92
CA ASN A 286 5.52 -15.86 -14.73
C ASN A 286 6.63 -14.84 -14.42
N HIS A 287 7.76 -14.94 -15.11
CA HIS A 287 8.91 -14.05 -14.90
C HIS A 287 8.55 -12.58 -15.18
N ASN A 288 7.71 -12.33 -16.21
CA ASN A 288 7.21 -11.00 -16.57
C ASN A 288 6.03 -10.53 -15.72
N ALA A 289 5.73 -11.19 -14.60
CA ALA A 289 4.66 -10.77 -13.68
C ALA A 289 3.26 -10.69 -14.31
N GLY A 290 2.92 -11.50 -15.29
CA GLY A 290 1.61 -11.44 -15.95
C GLY A 290 1.43 -10.23 -16.87
N LEU A 291 2.51 -9.57 -17.27
CA LEU A 291 2.51 -8.33 -18.03
C LEU A 291 3.38 -8.44 -19.28
N ASN A 292 2.85 -8.01 -20.42
CA ASN A 292 3.57 -7.94 -21.66
C ASN A 292 3.25 -6.62 -22.38
N GLY A 293 4.26 -5.82 -22.66
CA GLY A 293 4.06 -4.52 -23.30
C GLY A 293 3.25 -3.53 -22.49
N GLY A 294 3.26 -3.63 -21.15
CA GLY A 294 2.50 -2.77 -20.26
C GLY A 294 1.06 -3.23 -20.00
N ILE A 295 0.67 -4.36 -20.58
CA ILE A 295 -0.70 -4.87 -20.62
C ILE A 295 -0.75 -6.23 -19.92
N SER A 296 -1.79 -6.47 -19.12
CA SER A 296 -2.01 -7.77 -18.48
C SER A 296 -2.27 -8.89 -19.48
N ASN A 297 -1.74 -10.08 -19.22
CA ASN A 297 -1.91 -11.26 -20.06
C ASN A 297 -2.82 -12.34 -19.46
N GLY A 298 -3.49 -12.05 -18.32
CA GLY A 298 -4.37 -12.96 -17.61
C GLY A 298 -3.68 -13.83 -16.55
N MET A 299 -2.34 -13.82 -16.49
CA MET A 299 -1.58 -14.44 -15.40
C MET A 299 -1.55 -13.53 -14.16
N PRO A 300 -1.21 -14.05 -12.97
CA PRO A 300 -1.08 -13.22 -11.78
C PRO A 300 -0.10 -12.07 -11.98
N VAL A 301 -0.50 -10.84 -11.62
CA VAL A 301 0.44 -9.71 -11.59
C VAL A 301 1.16 -9.72 -10.26
N VAL A 302 2.51 -9.85 -10.30
CA VAL A 302 3.34 -9.94 -9.10
C VAL A 302 4.35 -8.79 -9.08
N PHE A 303 4.41 -8.06 -7.97
CA PHE A 303 5.39 -7.01 -7.78
C PHE A 303 5.91 -6.97 -6.34
N ARG A 304 7.12 -6.46 -6.16
CA ARG A 304 7.77 -6.25 -4.87
C ARG A 304 8.10 -4.79 -4.67
N THR A 305 7.97 -4.32 -3.42
CA THR A 305 8.41 -2.98 -3.03
C THR A 305 9.38 -3.05 -1.86
N VAL A 306 10.27 -2.07 -1.76
CA VAL A 306 11.11 -1.88 -0.59
C VAL A 306 10.60 -0.71 0.25
N VAL A 307 10.45 -0.95 1.54
CA VAL A 307 10.05 0.02 2.56
C VAL A 307 11.27 0.35 3.39
N LYS A 308 11.71 1.62 3.37
CA LYS A 308 12.88 2.05 4.16
C LYS A 308 12.58 2.03 5.66
N PRO A 309 13.62 1.94 6.53
CA PRO A 309 13.46 2.14 7.96
C PRO A 309 12.80 3.48 8.29
N THR A 310 12.07 3.52 9.40
CA THR A 310 11.46 4.76 9.92
C THR A 310 12.56 5.77 10.25
N PRO A 311 12.50 7.00 9.72
CA PRO A 311 13.59 7.97 9.92
C PRO A 311 13.61 8.56 11.33
N SER A 312 12.50 8.51 12.06
CA SER A 312 12.41 8.97 13.44
C SER A 312 12.91 7.88 14.38
N ILE A 313 14.14 8.01 14.87
CA ILE A 313 14.80 7.08 15.79
C ILE A 313 15.25 7.81 17.05
N TYR A 314 15.51 7.06 18.14
CA TYR A 314 15.94 7.65 19.42
C TYR A 314 17.44 7.91 19.49
N LYS A 315 18.21 7.42 18.53
CA LYS A 315 19.66 7.70 18.45
C LYS A 315 19.89 9.16 18.07
N PRO A 316 20.92 9.83 18.64
CA PRO A 316 21.36 11.15 18.19
C PRO A 316 21.70 11.13 16.69
N GLN A 317 21.28 12.17 15.97
CA GLN A 317 21.50 12.30 14.54
C GLN A 317 21.99 13.72 14.22
N ASP A 318 23.00 13.81 13.35
CA ASP A 318 23.43 15.09 12.81
C ASP A 318 22.33 15.70 11.96
N THR A 319 22.08 16.99 12.14
CA THR A 319 21.07 17.76 11.42
C THR A 319 21.45 19.24 11.33
N VAL A 320 20.48 20.06 10.97
CA VAL A 320 20.63 21.51 10.96
C VAL A 320 19.44 22.18 11.66
N ASP A 321 19.74 23.25 12.38
CA ASP A 321 18.76 24.26 12.74
C ASP A 321 18.58 25.18 11.52
N TYR A 322 17.42 25.06 10.86
CA TYR A 322 17.19 25.78 9.60
C TYR A 322 16.81 27.26 9.83
N ILE A 323 16.44 27.64 11.04
CA ILE A 323 16.18 29.02 11.42
C ILE A 323 17.50 29.71 11.77
N ALA A 324 18.30 29.12 12.66
CA ALA A 324 19.62 29.65 13.04
C ALA A 324 20.68 29.45 11.94
N LYS A 325 20.42 28.61 10.93
CA LYS A 325 21.32 28.29 9.79
C LYS A 325 22.66 27.69 10.25
N GLN A 326 22.62 26.78 11.19
CA GLN A 326 23.79 26.14 11.75
C GLN A 326 23.61 24.62 11.89
N ASN A 327 24.74 23.89 11.90
CA ASN A 327 24.73 22.46 12.19
C ASN A 327 24.29 22.23 13.65
N ALA A 328 23.54 21.15 13.86
CA ALA A 328 22.98 20.78 15.15
C ALA A 328 22.92 19.25 15.30
N GLU A 329 22.71 18.78 16.50
CA GLU A 329 22.37 17.40 16.79
C GLU A 329 20.90 17.29 17.21
N LEU A 330 20.21 16.26 16.72
CA LEU A 330 18.82 15.99 17.04
C LEU A 330 18.69 14.68 17.77
N SER A 331 18.14 14.72 18.97
CA SER A 331 17.66 13.54 19.71
C SER A 331 16.14 13.60 19.76
N ILE A 332 15.49 12.76 18.94
CA ILE A 332 14.03 12.75 18.81
C ILE A 332 13.42 12.08 20.03
N GLN A 333 12.46 12.76 20.65
CA GLN A 333 11.58 12.19 21.66
C GLN A 333 10.18 12.00 21.09
N GLY A 334 9.45 10.99 21.52
CA GLY A 334 8.10 10.73 21.03
C GLY A 334 7.81 9.24 20.86
N ARG A 335 6.78 8.92 20.08
CA ARG A 335 6.31 7.55 19.88
C ARG A 335 6.53 7.16 18.43
N HIS A 336 7.59 6.40 18.16
CA HIS A 336 8.01 6.02 16.80
C HIS A 336 7.85 4.52 16.57
N ASP A 337 7.67 4.16 15.30
CA ASP A 337 7.62 2.76 14.87
C ASP A 337 9.04 2.20 14.72
N PRO A 338 9.42 1.12 15.41
CA PRO A 338 10.67 0.41 15.11
C PRO A 338 10.62 -0.27 13.74
N CYS A 339 9.42 -0.61 13.25
CA CYS A 339 9.20 -1.12 11.91
C CYS A 339 7.77 -0.84 11.44
N ILE A 340 7.63 -0.35 10.21
CA ILE A 340 6.31 -0.11 9.60
C ILE A 340 5.89 -1.21 8.62
N VAL A 341 6.80 -2.12 8.26
CA VAL A 341 6.59 -3.13 7.20
C VAL A 341 5.33 -3.98 7.42
N PRO A 342 5.04 -4.52 8.62
CA PRO A 342 3.84 -5.33 8.83
C PRO A 342 2.55 -4.55 8.56
N ARG A 343 2.52 -3.27 8.96
CA ARG A 343 1.36 -2.39 8.75
C ARG A 343 1.26 -1.88 7.32
N ALA A 344 2.38 -1.78 6.62
CA ALA A 344 2.43 -1.35 5.24
C ALA A 344 1.86 -2.39 4.26
N ALA A 345 1.78 -3.67 4.63
CA ALA A 345 1.23 -4.72 3.78
C ALA A 345 -0.22 -4.42 3.34
N ILE A 346 -1.12 -4.13 4.27
CA ILE A 346 -2.51 -3.78 3.91
C ILE A 346 -2.60 -2.43 3.19
N VAL A 347 -1.70 -1.49 3.50
CA VAL A 347 -1.63 -0.21 2.78
C VAL A 347 -1.30 -0.46 1.30
N GLN A 348 -0.32 -1.33 1.02
CA GLN A 348 0.05 -1.71 -0.35
C GLN A 348 -1.07 -2.46 -1.06
N THR A 349 -1.76 -3.39 -0.39
CA THR A 349 -2.94 -4.08 -0.94
C THR A 349 -4.02 -3.08 -1.37
N CYS A 350 -4.37 -2.13 -0.49
CA CYS A 350 -5.39 -1.11 -0.79
C CYS A 350 -4.92 -0.12 -1.86
N ALA A 351 -3.64 0.21 -1.88
CA ALA A 351 -3.04 1.04 -2.92
C ALA A 351 -3.12 0.36 -4.30
N ALA A 352 -2.75 -0.92 -4.38
CA ALA A 352 -2.89 -1.72 -5.59
C ALA A 352 -4.36 -1.83 -6.04
N ALA A 353 -5.30 -1.97 -5.10
CA ALA A 353 -6.73 -2.02 -5.40
C ALA A 353 -7.23 -0.74 -6.08
N LEU A 354 -6.76 0.43 -5.63
CA LEU A 354 -7.10 1.71 -6.26
C LEU A 354 -6.56 1.81 -7.69
N ALA A 355 -5.31 1.41 -7.93
CA ALA A 355 -4.72 1.42 -9.26
C ALA A 355 -5.44 0.45 -10.22
N VAL A 356 -5.70 -0.79 -9.77
CA VAL A 356 -6.44 -1.80 -10.55
C VAL A 356 -7.87 -1.35 -10.82
N GLY A 357 -8.54 -0.77 -9.81
CA GLY A 357 -9.91 -0.25 -9.96
C GLY A 357 -9.99 0.88 -10.99
N ASP A 358 -9.02 1.79 -11.02
CA ASP A 358 -8.96 2.87 -12.02
C ASP A 358 -8.73 2.31 -13.42
N LEU A 359 -7.76 1.39 -13.60
CA LEU A 359 -7.48 0.72 -14.88
C LEU A 359 -8.70 -0.05 -15.43
N LEU A 360 -9.41 -0.80 -14.56
CA LEU A 360 -10.62 -1.52 -14.95
C LEU A 360 -11.75 -0.56 -15.32
N THR A 361 -11.88 0.55 -14.58
CA THR A 361 -12.92 1.56 -14.86
C THR A 361 -12.60 2.31 -16.15
N ALA A 362 -11.32 2.58 -16.44
CA ALA A 362 -10.91 3.16 -17.71
C ALA A 362 -11.27 2.26 -18.90
N LYS A 363 -11.11 0.93 -18.77
CA LYS A 363 -11.40 -0.02 -19.84
C LYS A 363 -12.89 -0.37 -19.97
N TYR A 364 -13.54 -0.70 -18.87
CA TYR A 364 -14.90 -1.28 -18.86
C TYR A 364 -15.99 -0.31 -18.37
N GLY A 365 -15.64 0.93 -18.05
CA GLY A 365 -16.54 1.83 -17.34
C GLY A 365 -16.93 1.23 -16.00
N MET A 366 -18.19 1.40 -15.61
CA MET A 366 -18.73 0.87 -14.34
C MET A 366 -19.19 -0.60 -14.42
N ALA A 367 -19.18 -1.21 -15.61
CA ALA A 367 -19.77 -2.55 -15.85
C ALA A 367 -19.11 -3.64 -14.99
N TRP A 368 -17.80 -3.55 -14.72
CA TRP A 368 -17.09 -4.52 -13.89
C TRP A 368 -17.58 -4.53 -12.42
N MET A 369 -18.10 -3.40 -11.94
CA MET A 369 -18.68 -3.29 -10.59
C MET A 369 -20.15 -3.68 -10.55
N GLU A 370 -20.94 -3.27 -11.59
CA GLU A 370 -22.37 -3.51 -11.67
C GLU A 370 -22.72 -4.95 -11.99
N ARG A 371 -21.93 -5.58 -12.86
CA ARG A 371 -22.18 -6.93 -13.41
C ARG A 371 -20.90 -7.78 -13.36
N PRO A 372 -20.36 -8.05 -12.18
CA PRO A 372 -19.04 -8.67 -12.05
C PRO A 372 -18.92 -10.06 -12.71
N ALA A 373 -20.03 -10.78 -12.92
CA ALA A 373 -20.02 -12.05 -13.63
C ALA A 373 -20.13 -11.92 -15.16
N ALA A 374 -20.51 -10.75 -15.66
CA ALA A 374 -20.82 -10.53 -17.09
C ALA A 374 -19.68 -9.84 -17.86
N TYR A 375 -18.91 -8.96 -17.22
CA TYR A 375 -17.85 -8.21 -17.90
C TYR A 375 -16.73 -9.10 -18.47
N ARG A 376 -16.53 -10.29 -17.90
CA ARG A 376 -15.56 -11.29 -18.38
C ARG A 376 -16.04 -12.09 -19.61
N LYS A 377 -17.31 -11.99 -20.02
CA LYS A 377 -17.87 -12.75 -21.16
C LYS A 377 -17.45 -12.18 -22.50
N GLU A 378 -16.86 -10.99 -22.52
CA GLU A 378 -16.35 -10.35 -23.73
C GLU A 378 -14.88 -10.69 -24.00
N GLU A 379 -14.25 -11.52 -23.17
CA GLU A 379 -12.92 -12.08 -23.42
C GLU A 379 -13.02 -13.18 -24.47
N LEU A 380 -12.30 -13.01 -25.59
CA LEU A 380 -12.16 -13.92 -26.73
C LEU A 380 -11.67 -15.32 -26.34
#